data_8bf7dce9ca6fe990e8415cce95f93798
#
_entry.id   8bf7dce9ca6fe990e8415cce95f93798
#
_cell.length_a   1.000
_cell.length_b   1.000
_cell.length_c   1.000
_cell.angle_alpha   90.00
_cell.angle_beta   90.00
_cell.angle_gamma   90.00
#
_symmetry.space_group_name_H-M   'P 1'
#
loop_
_entity.id
_entity.type
_entity.pdbx_description
1 polymer ?
#
loop_
_entity_poly.entity_id
_entity_poly.type
_entity_poly.pdbx_seq_one_letter_code
_entity_poly.pdbx_strand_id
1 'polypeptide(L)'
;MRVLSALLASTALLGGCATPPAPDGPPTGGNSNDCAVIAAIAREHYRFNSTDNRPLPIRFEGDYAPRCDWSRYGLAFQPYDPDQPGDPRERVRWVSFARPVYDGRGAVVETSIMHGPLAGMGYECRVVSGIAAWTVPEGACRNTWVS
;
A
#
# COMPACT_ATOMS: atom_id res chain seq x y z
N MET A 1 -69.51 -0.77 -31.95
CA MET A 1 -68.53 0.10 -31.31
C MET A 1 -67.76 -0.76 -30.29
N ARG A 2 -66.49 -1.13 -30.60
CA ARG A 2 -65.61 -1.88 -29.72
C ARG A 2 -64.36 -1.01 -29.51
N VAL A 3 -64.17 -0.57 -28.32
CA VAL A 3 -62.98 0.25 -27.90
C VAL A 3 -61.89 -0.73 -27.50
N LEU A 4 -60.76 -0.76 -28.24
CA LEU A 4 -59.53 -1.47 -27.85
C LEU A 4 -58.73 -0.53 -26.95
N SER A 5 -58.53 -0.93 -25.71
CA SER A 5 -57.59 -0.32 -24.77
C SER A 5 -56.23 -0.94 -24.97
N ALA A 6 -55.26 -0.12 -25.42
CA ALA A 6 -53.85 -0.52 -25.49
C ALA A 6 -53.15 -0.29 -24.15
N LEU A 7 -52.67 -1.36 -23.51
CA LEU A 7 -51.80 -1.30 -22.35
C LEU A 7 -50.34 -1.04 -22.77
N LEU A 8 -49.80 0.10 -22.43
CA LEU A 8 -48.39 0.41 -22.55
C LEU A 8 -47.64 -0.17 -21.33
N ALA A 9 -46.86 -1.21 -21.55
CA ALA A 9 -45.95 -1.73 -20.56
C ALA A 9 -44.65 -0.90 -20.53
N SER A 10 -44.47 -0.12 -19.49
CA SER A 10 -43.22 0.62 -19.22
C SER A 10 -42.20 -0.29 -18.56
N THR A 11 -41.16 -0.71 -19.31
CA THR A 11 -40.00 -1.42 -18.79
C THR A 11 -39.06 -0.41 -18.11
N ALA A 12 -39.02 -0.42 -16.77
CA ALA A 12 -38.04 0.31 -15.98
C ALA A 12 -36.68 -0.40 -16.08
N LEU A 13 -35.74 0.21 -16.79
CA LEU A 13 -34.32 -0.17 -16.78
C LEU A 13 -33.72 0.21 -15.41
N LEU A 14 -33.57 -0.78 -14.53
CA LEU A 14 -32.76 -0.65 -13.32
C LEU A 14 -31.28 -0.58 -13.74
N GLY A 15 -30.79 0.65 -13.98
CA GLY A 15 -29.36 0.92 -14.08
C GLY A 15 -28.69 0.60 -12.75
N GLY A 16 -28.04 -0.56 -12.66
CA GLY A 16 -27.18 -0.89 -11.53
C GLY A 16 -26.04 0.12 -11.47
N CYS A 17 -26.10 1.07 -10.54
CA CYS A 17 -24.94 1.88 -10.16
C CYS A 17 -23.89 0.93 -9.60
N ALA A 18 -22.86 0.61 -10.39
CA ALA A 18 -21.66 -0.04 -9.87
C ALA A 18 -21.10 0.88 -8.79
N THR A 19 -21.18 0.48 -7.54
CA THR A 19 -20.56 1.19 -6.43
C THR A 19 -19.05 1.18 -6.68
N PRO A 20 -18.37 2.35 -6.74
CA PRO A 20 -16.92 2.35 -6.86
C PRO A 20 -16.33 1.54 -5.69
N PRO A 21 -15.21 0.81 -5.91
CA PRO A 21 -14.57 0.08 -4.82
C PRO A 21 -14.33 1.05 -3.66
N ALA A 22 -14.65 0.60 -2.45
CA ALA A 22 -14.46 1.40 -1.26
C ALA A 22 -13.00 1.87 -1.20
N PRO A 23 -12.73 3.15 -0.87
CA PRO A 23 -11.37 3.59 -0.63
C PRO A 23 -10.73 2.69 0.43
N ASP A 24 -9.40 2.55 0.37
CA ASP A 24 -8.65 1.78 1.37
C ASP A 24 -9.21 2.11 2.76
N GLY A 25 -9.84 1.11 3.40
CA GLY A 25 -10.43 1.33 4.72
C GLY A 25 -9.33 1.67 5.72
N PRO A 26 -9.61 2.46 6.76
CA PRO A 26 -8.61 2.70 7.79
C PRO A 26 -8.17 1.33 8.35
N PRO A 27 -6.85 1.08 8.41
CA PRO A 27 -6.34 -0.14 9.00
C PRO A 27 -6.73 -0.17 10.48
N THR A 28 -6.82 -1.36 11.08
CA THR A 28 -7.06 -1.48 12.51
C THR A 28 -5.99 -0.70 13.27
N GLY A 29 -6.37 0.43 13.86
CA GLY A 29 -5.46 1.34 14.57
C GLY A 29 -4.57 2.24 13.70
N GLY A 30 -4.81 2.34 12.39
CA GLY A 30 -4.05 3.19 11.46
C GLY A 30 -4.79 4.45 11.00
N ASN A 31 -4.14 5.23 10.17
CA ASN A 31 -4.67 6.45 9.54
C ASN A 31 -5.02 6.15 8.07
N SER A 32 -6.02 6.85 7.51
CA SER A 32 -6.41 6.72 6.10
C SER A 32 -5.29 7.05 5.10
N ASN A 33 -4.24 7.73 5.54
CA ASN A 33 -3.08 8.09 4.73
C ASN A 33 -1.95 7.05 4.74
N ASP A 34 -2.01 6.02 5.59
CA ASP A 34 -0.90 5.08 5.80
C ASP A 34 -0.44 4.43 4.49
N CYS A 35 -1.38 4.01 3.64
CA CYS A 35 -1.04 3.41 2.35
C CYS A 35 -0.28 4.38 1.44
N ALA A 36 -0.70 5.64 1.39
CA ALA A 36 -0.03 6.66 0.59
C ALA A 36 1.35 7.03 1.14
N VAL A 37 1.49 7.10 2.45
CA VAL A 37 2.78 7.34 3.14
C VAL A 37 3.77 6.22 2.87
N ILE A 38 3.34 4.96 3.04
CA ILE A 38 4.18 3.78 2.77
C ILE A 38 4.56 3.72 1.28
N ALA A 39 3.59 3.99 0.39
CA ALA A 39 3.83 4.01 -1.04
C ALA A 39 4.83 5.09 -1.46
N ALA A 40 4.84 6.25 -0.81
CA ALA A 40 5.85 7.28 -1.06
C ALA A 40 7.26 6.77 -0.73
N ILE A 41 7.45 6.12 0.42
CA ILE A 41 8.76 5.53 0.78
C ILE A 41 9.16 4.43 -0.21
N ALA A 42 8.23 3.54 -0.54
CA ALA A 42 8.49 2.44 -1.46
C ALA A 42 8.97 2.94 -2.83
N ARG A 43 8.33 3.99 -3.36
CA ARG A 43 8.63 4.53 -4.68
C ARG A 43 9.84 5.46 -4.68
N GLU A 44 9.96 6.34 -3.70
CA GLU A 44 10.95 7.43 -3.75
C GLU A 44 12.27 7.05 -3.08
N HIS A 45 12.23 6.29 -1.99
CA HIS A 45 13.42 5.82 -1.31
C HIS A 45 13.93 4.49 -1.89
N TYR A 46 13.08 3.46 -1.95
CA TYR A 46 13.46 2.14 -2.44
C TYR A 46 13.41 2.00 -3.97
N ARG A 47 12.80 2.95 -4.68
CA ARG A 47 12.65 2.94 -6.14
C ARG A 47 11.85 1.75 -6.67
N PHE A 48 10.93 1.22 -5.87
CA PHE A 48 10.06 0.14 -6.31
C PHE A 48 9.03 0.63 -7.33
N ASN A 49 8.67 -0.26 -8.24
CA ASN A 49 7.59 -0.06 -9.20
C ASN A 49 7.01 -1.41 -9.62
N SER A 50 5.83 -1.42 -10.25
CA SER A 50 5.14 -2.64 -10.66
C SER A 50 5.67 -3.23 -11.97
N THR A 51 6.52 -2.51 -12.70
CA THR A 51 7.00 -2.91 -14.01
C THR A 51 8.33 -3.66 -13.93
N ASP A 52 9.28 -3.11 -13.20
CA ASP A 52 10.67 -3.59 -13.19
C ASP A 52 10.97 -4.51 -12.00
N ASN A 53 10.16 -4.44 -10.94
CA ASN A 53 10.37 -5.23 -9.75
C ASN A 53 9.44 -6.45 -9.73
N ARG A 54 10.00 -7.61 -9.39
CA ARG A 54 9.19 -8.76 -9.00
C ARG A 54 8.38 -8.37 -7.77
N PRO A 55 7.17 -8.95 -7.57
CA PRO A 55 6.44 -8.78 -6.33
C PRO A 55 7.35 -9.08 -5.14
N LEU A 56 7.55 -8.08 -4.28
CA LEU A 56 8.39 -8.20 -3.10
C LEU A 56 7.52 -8.51 -1.89
N PRO A 57 7.87 -9.49 -1.05
CA PRO A 57 7.17 -9.73 0.19
C PRO A 57 7.21 -8.49 1.09
N ILE A 58 6.02 -8.02 1.48
CA ILE A 58 5.86 -6.92 2.43
C ILE A 58 5.41 -7.47 3.77
N ARG A 59 6.04 -7.01 4.85
CA ARG A 59 5.63 -7.30 6.21
C ARG A 59 5.39 -6.01 6.98
N PHE A 60 4.60 -6.11 8.02
CA PHE A 60 4.32 -5.00 8.92
C PHE A 60 4.73 -5.38 10.34
N GLU A 61 5.04 -4.38 11.16
CA GLU A 61 5.52 -4.61 12.51
C GLU A 61 4.37 -4.72 13.53
N GLY A 62 4.49 -5.67 14.44
CA GLY A 62 3.52 -5.90 15.50
C GLY A 62 2.15 -6.34 14.95
N ASP A 63 1.09 -5.70 15.44
CA ASP A 63 -0.31 -5.92 15.05
C ASP A 63 -0.79 -4.98 13.93
N TYR A 64 0.12 -4.18 13.39
CA TYR A 64 -0.18 -3.25 12.30
C TYR A 64 -0.34 -4.01 10.97
N ALA A 65 -1.49 -3.88 10.36
CA ALA A 65 -1.80 -4.53 9.08
C ALA A 65 -2.71 -3.64 8.23
N PRO A 66 -2.14 -2.66 7.51
CA PRO A 66 -2.91 -1.77 6.65
C PRO A 66 -3.48 -2.54 5.46
N ARG A 67 -4.72 -2.19 5.07
CA ARG A 67 -5.36 -2.74 3.89
C ARG A 67 -5.15 -1.78 2.73
N CYS A 68 -4.11 -2.03 1.94
CA CYS A 68 -3.72 -1.17 0.83
C CYS A 68 -3.91 -1.87 -0.52
N ASP A 69 -4.49 -1.17 -1.47
CA ASP A 69 -4.42 -1.53 -2.88
C ASP A 69 -3.14 -0.94 -3.49
N TRP A 70 -2.07 -1.72 -3.44
CA TRP A 70 -0.75 -1.29 -3.91
C TRP A 70 -0.72 -0.95 -5.40
N SER A 71 -1.58 -1.56 -6.20
CA SER A 71 -1.66 -1.31 -7.64
C SER A 71 -2.02 0.14 -7.95
N ARG A 72 -2.81 0.79 -7.09
CA ARG A 72 -3.16 2.22 -7.21
C ARG A 72 -1.96 3.16 -7.10
N TYR A 73 -0.89 2.68 -6.45
CA TYR A 73 0.37 3.42 -6.28
C TYR A 73 1.46 2.99 -7.27
N GLY A 74 1.12 2.12 -8.23
CA GLY A 74 2.09 1.56 -9.18
C GLY A 74 3.09 0.63 -8.50
N LEU A 75 2.68 -0.12 -7.48
CA LEU A 75 3.49 -1.05 -6.72
C LEU A 75 2.96 -2.47 -6.84
N ALA A 76 3.86 -3.45 -6.69
CA ALA A 76 3.52 -4.86 -6.64
C ALA A 76 4.13 -5.48 -5.38
N PHE A 77 3.31 -5.66 -4.34
CA PHE A 77 3.69 -6.34 -3.12
C PHE A 77 2.85 -7.61 -2.94
N GLN A 78 3.44 -8.59 -2.27
CA GLN A 78 2.75 -9.77 -1.78
C GLN A 78 2.91 -9.87 -0.26
N PRO A 79 1.94 -10.43 0.48
CA PRO A 79 2.10 -10.65 1.91
C PRO A 79 3.35 -11.49 2.18
N TYR A 80 4.11 -11.12 3.22
CA TYR A 80 5.22 -11.93 3.67
C TYR A 80 4.70 -13.21 4.34
N ASP A 81 5.19 -14.36 3.89
CA ASP A 81 4.89 -15.66 4.45
C ASP A 81 6.22 -16.34 4.86
N PRO A 82 6.50 -16.46 6.16
CA PRO A 82 7.72 -17.13 6.65
C PRO A 82 7.76 -18.62 6.31
N ASP A 83 6.60 -19.25 6.09
CA ASP A 83 6.47 -20.67 5.81
C ASP A 83 6.35 -20.97 4.31
N GLN A 84 6.48 -19.96 3.44
CA GLN A 84 6.39 -20.14 2.01
C GLN A 84 7.38 -21.21 1.53
N PRO A 85 6.92 -22.21 0.78
CA PRO A 85 7.79 -23.20 0.19
C PRO A 85 8.73 -22.59 -0.85
N GLY A 86 10.00 -22.99 -0.87
CA GLY A 86 10.99 -22.50 -1.82
C GLY A 86 12.40 -22.37 -1.24
N ASP A 87 13.28 -21.70 -1.98
CA ASP A 87 14.65 -21.46 -1.54
C ASP A 87 14.67 -20.66 -0.22
N PRO A 88 15.33 -21.16 0.84
CA PRO A 88 15.49 -20.41 2.09
C PRO A 88 16.09 -19.00 1.90
N ARG A 89 16.92 -18.81 0.88
CA ARG A 89 17.53 -17.51 0.56
C ARG A 89 16.51 -16.50 0.02
N GLU A 90 15.48 -16.94 -0.68
CA GLU A 90 14.42 -16.07 -1.19
C GLU A 90 13.42 -15.68 -0.10
N ARG A 91 13.20 -16.56 0.89
CA ARG A 91 12.32 -16.28 2.04
C ARG A 91 12.82 -15.15 2.95
N VAL A 92 14.11 -14.84 2.91
CA VAL A 92 14.67 -13.72 3.68
C VAL A 92 14.66 -12.39 2.94
N ARG A 93 14.12 -12.35 1.71
CA ARG A 93 13.94 -11.12 0.94
C ARG A 93 12.57 -10.54 1.26
N TRP A 94 12.55 -9.39 1.89
CA TRP A 94 11.33 -8.68 2.25
C TRP A 94 11.60 -7.19 2.48
N VAL A 95 10.55 -6.39 2.46
CA VAL A 95 10.54 -5.04 2.99
C VAL A 95 9.57 -4.96 4.16
N SER A 96 9.91 -4.23 5.21
CA SER A 96 9.01 -4.00 6.34
C SER A 96 8.72 -2.52 6.53
N PHE A 97 7.54 -2.25 7.08
CA PHE A 97 7.12 -0.92 7.50
C PHE A 97 6.48 -1.00 8.88
N ALA A 98 6.92 -0.12 9.76
CA ALA A 98 6.21 0.16 11.00
C ALA A 98 5.01 1.07 10.73
N ARG A 99 4.13 1.18 11.70
CA ARG A 99 3.00 2.11 11.65
C ARG A 99 3.51 3.56 11.53
N PRO A 100 3.03 4.36 10.57
CA PRO A 100 3.37 5.77 10.46
C PRO A 100 3.00 6.56 11.71
N VAL A 101 3.91 7.38 12.20
CA VAL A 101 3.69 8.30 13.31
C VAL A 101 3.53 9.71 12.77
N TYR A 102 2.33 10.27 12.91
CA TYR A 102 1.99 11.60 12.37
C TYR A 102 2.25 12.70 13.38
N ASP A 103 2.75 13.86 12.92
CA ASP A 103 3.08 15.01 13.79
C ASP A 103 2.52 16.36 13.30
N GLY A 104 1.50 16.31 12.44
CA GLY A 104 0.85 17.51 11.86
C GLY A 104 1.61 18.16 10.70
N ARG A 105 2.89 17.81 10.48
CA ARG A 105 3.70 18.25 9.33
C ARG A 105 4.01 17.13 8.35
N GLY A 106 3.64 15.92 8.72
CA GLY A 106 3.90 14.72 7.94
C GLY A 106 3.84 13.47 8.81
N ALA A 107 4.60 12.47 8.41
CA ALA A 107 4.75 11.22 9.14
C ALA A 107 6.22 10.79 9.23
N VAL A 108 6.55 10.06 10.28
CA VAL A 108 7.82 9.34 10.42
C VAL A 108 7.50 7.85 10.37
N VAL A 109 8.28 7.09 9.60
CA VAL A 109 8.10 5.66 9.43
C VAL A 109 9.44 4.96 9.57
N GLU A 110 9.50 3.99 10.46
CA GLU A 110 10.60 3.01 10.48
C GLU A 110 10.34 1.96 9.39
N THR A 111 11.36 1.68 8.61
CA THR A 111 11.29 0.72 7.51
C THR A 111 12.59 -0.03 7.39
N SER A 112 12.55 -1.24 6.87
CA SER A 112 13.75 -2.00 6.58
C SER A 112 13.59 -2.89 5.36
N ILE A 113 14.71 -3.24 4.75
CA ILE A 113 14.77 -4.14 3.60
C ILE A 113 15.82 -5.22 3.85
N MET A 114 15.44 -6.45 3.51
CA MET A 114 16.35 -7.59 3.49
C MET A 114 16.52 -8.07 2.06
N HIS A 115 17.76 -8.18 1.63
CA HIS A 115 18.14 -8.74 0.34
C HIS A 115 18.66 -10.18 0.44
N GLY A 116 18.99 -10.61 1.65
CA GLY A 116 19.54 -11.92 1.95
C GLY A 116 19.83 -12.08 3.45
N PRO A 117 20.35 -13.24 3.91
CA PRO A 117 20.50 -13.57 5.32
C PRO A 117 21.36 -12.58 6.14
N LEU A 118 22.35 -11.95 5.50
CA LEU A 118 23.27 -10.98 6.12
C LEU A 118 23.38 -9.72 5.26
N ALA A 119 22.30 -9.33 4.61
CA ALA A 119 22.27 -8.18 3.71
C ALA A 119 20.96 -7.41 3.92
N GLY A 120 20.90 -6.68 5.02
CA GLY A 120 19.75 -5.87 5.38
C GLY A 120 20.13 -4.47 5.81
N MET A 121 19.19 -3.55 5.68
CA MET A 121 19.31 -2.16 6.12
C MET A 121 18.00 -1.67 6.68
N GLY A 122 18.07 -0.90 7.76
CA GLY A 122 16.94 -0.21 8.35
C GLY A 122 17.07 1.31 8.19
N TYR A 123 15.93 1.95 8.10
CA TYR A 123 15.82 3.40 7.93
C TYR A 123 14.70 3.97 8.78
N GLU A 124 14.86 5.21 9.16
CA GLU A 124 13.80 6.08 9.63
C GLU A 124 13.57 7.15 8.56
N CYS A 125 12.39 7.14 7.95
CA CYS A 125 12.04 8.03 6.86
C CYS A 125 11.04 9.09 7.29
N ARG A 126 11.31 10.35 6.94
CA ARG A 126 10.38 11.45 7.04
C ARG A 126 9.59 11.58 5.75
N VAL A 127 8.27 11.57 5.85
CA VAL A 127 7.35 11.77 4.72
C VAL A 127 6.54 13.03 4.97
N VAL A 128 6.44 13.89 3.99
CA VAL A 128 5.72 15.16 4.10
C VAL A 128 4.44 15.13 3.26
N SER A 129 3.40 15.78 3.77
CA SER A 129 2.14 15.95 3.05
C SER A 129 2.27 17.13 2.09
N GLY A 130 2.23 16.85 0.80
CA GLY A 130 2.10 17.86 -0.25
C GLY A 130 0.64 18.15 -0.61
N ILE A 131 0.42 19.08 -1.56
CA ILE A 131 -0.91 19.43 -2.03
C ILE A 131 -1.58 18.26 -2.77
N ALA A 132 -0.80 17.50 -3.55
CA ALA A 132 -1.32 16.43 -4.41
C ALA A 132 -0.92 15.03 -3.95
N ALA A 133 0.15 14.88 -3.18
CA ALA A 133 0.69 13.59 -2.79
C ALA A 133 1.57 13.68 -1.54
N TRP A 134 1.80 12.53 -0.91
CA TRP A 134 2.84 12.33 0.08
C TRP A 134 4.19 12.12 -0.62
N THR A 135 5.24 12.75 -0.12
CA THR A 135 6.59 12.70 -0.72
C THR A 135 7.66 12.49 0.34
N VAL A 136 8.78 11.88 -0.07
CA VAL A 136 9.98 11.72 0.75
C VAL A 136 11.02 12.74 0.26
N PRO A 137 11.29 13.82 1.01
CA PRO A 137 12.33 14.78 0.64
C PRO A 137 13.70 14.10 0.50
N GLU A 138 14.57 14.66 -0.34
CA GLU A 138 15.93 14.16 -0.49
C GLU A 138 16.66 14.13 0.86
N GLY A 139 17.31 13.01 1.17
CA GLY A 139 18.00 12.79 2.45
C GLY A 139 17.07 12.59 3.66
N ALA A 140 15.77 12.51 3.47
CA ALA A 140 14.81 12.35 4.56
C ALA A 140 14.75 10.95 5.15
N CYS A 141 15.38 9.95 4.54
CA CYS A 141 15.55 8.62 5.11
C CYS A 141 16.95 8.48 5.71
N ARG A 142 16.99 8.33 7.03
CA ARG A 142 18.22 8.15 7.80
C ARG A 142 18.45 6.67 8.06
N ASN A 143 19.62 6.15 7.75
CA ASN A 143 19.97 4.76 8.08
C ASN A 143 20.02 4.58 9.61
N THR A 144 19.43 3.50 10.10
CA THR A 144 19.35 3.16 11.52
C THR A 144 20.19 1.94 11.86
N TRP A 145 20.30 0.99 10.93
CA TRP A 145 21.15 -0.20 11.09
C TRP A 145 21.53 -0.81 9.74
N VAL A 146 22.60 -1.58 9.75
CA VAL A 146 23.09 -2.40 8.61
C VAL A 146 23.50 -3.77 9.18
N SER A 147 23.23 -4.84 8.43
CA SER A 147 23.69 -6.20 8.74
C SER A 147 24.47 -6.83 7.59
#